data_25716db3b300d94b5988da1e55689310
#
_entry.id   25716db3b300d94b5988da1e55689310
#
_cell.length_a   1.000
_cell.length_b   1.000
_cell.length_c   1.000
_cell.angle_alpha   90.00
_cell.angle_beta   90.00
_cell.angle_gamma   90.00
#
_symmetry.space_group_name_H-M   'P 1'
#
loop_
_entity.id
_entity.type
_entity.pdbx_description
1 polymer ?
#
loop_
_entity_poly.entity_id
_entity_poly.type
_entity_poly.pdbx_seq_one_letter_code
_entity_poly.pdbx_strand_id
1 'polypeptide(L)'
;MRKYMLAALCCIMSLFILTGCKSSVPENTVFSVDDLSGKKIGVQLGTTGDTLVSDYEEDGSGTVVERYNKGNDAILALKQGKIDAVVIDVQPAQSFVKTNSELMILHEEFVTEDYAMC
;
A
#
# COMPACT_ATOMS: atom_id res chain seq x y z
N MET A 1 -2.41 -54.75 -14.76
CA MET A 1 -2.51 -53.36 -15.29
C MET A 1 -3.34 -52.42 -14.41
N ARG A 2 -4.45 -52.82 -13.83
CA ARG A 2 -5.27 -51.94 -12.96
C ARG A 2 -4.55 -51.45 -11.68
N LYS A 3 -3.60 -52.20 -11.15
CA LYS A 3 -2.86 -51.83 -9.92
C LYS A 3 -1.83 -50.72 -10.13
N TYR A 4 -1.30 -50.56 -11.34
CA TYR A 4 -0.30 -49.53 -11.67
C TYR A 4 -0.93 -48.23 -12.12
N MET A 5 -2.18 -48.26 -12.58
CA MET A 5 -2.94 -47.05 -12.95
C MET A 5 -3.33 -46.24 -11.70
N LEU A 6 -3.64 -46.89 -10.59
CA LEU A 6 -3.94 -46.22 -9.32
C LEU A 6 -2.71 -45.56 -8.68
N ALA A 7 -1.53 -46.21 -8.80
CA ALA A 7 -0.28 -45.67 -8.30
C ALA A 7 0.20 -44.43 -9.10
N ALA A 8 0.01 -44.46 -10.42
CA ALA A 8 0.33 -43.30 -11.27
C ALA A 8 -0.58 -42.10 -11.02
N LEU A 9 -1.85 -42.32 -10.68
CA LEU A 9 -2.81 -41.26 -10.39
C LEU A 9 -2.50 -40.57 -9.04
N CYS A 10 -2.03 -41.32 -8.02
CA CYS A 10 -1.58 -40.76 -6.76
C CYS A 10 -0.32 -39.91 -6.87
N CYS A 11 0.62 -40.29 -7.75
CA CYS A 11 1.85 -39.51 -7.95
C CYS A 11 1.59 -38.15 -8.68
N ILE A 12 0.56 -38.06 -9.50
CA ILE A 12 0.21 -36.81 -10.19
C ILE A 12 -0.50 -35.84 -9.26
N MET A 13 -1.23 -36.31 -8.24
CA MET A 13 -1.88 -35.44 -7.25
C MET A 13 -0.96 -34.87 -6.19
N SER A 14 0.24 -35.42 -5.99
CA SER A 14 1.18 -34.91 -4.98
C SER A 14 2.12 -33.81 -5.49
N LEU A 15 2.06 -33.46 -6.77
CA LEU A 15 2.94 -32.42 -7.37
C LEU A 15 2.32 -31.02 -7.40
N PHE A 16 1.13 -30.82 -6.82
CA PHE A 16 0.41 -29.53 -6.88
C PHE A 16 0.40 -28.72 -5.58
N ILE A 17 1.21 -29.05 -4.58
CA ILE A 17 1.23 -28.32 -3.31
C ILE A 17 2.63 -27.76 -3.03
N LEU A 18 3.12 -26.90 -3.92
CA LEU A 18 4.26 -26.00 -3.64
C LEU A 18 4.11 -24.68 -4.41
N THR A 19 2.89 -24.10 -4.41
CA THR A 19 2.79 -22.66 -4.55
C THR A 19 3.07 -22.08 -3.19
N GLY A 20 4.34 -21.97 -2.83
CA GLY A 20 4.77 -21.18 -1.71
C GLY A 20 4.22 -19.76 -1.93
N CYS A 21 3.38 -19.28 -1.01
CA CYS A 21 3.10 -17.86 -0.87
C CYS A 21 4.43 -17.14 -0.66
N LYS A 22 5.05 -16.72 -1.75
CA LYS A 22 6.13 -15.75 -1.71
C LYS A 22 5.46 -14.46 -1.29
N SER A 23 5.54 -14.09 -0.02
CA SER A 23 5.21 -12.75 0.43
C SER A 23 6.24 -11.80 -0.16
N SER A 24 6.06 -11.46 -1.43
CA SER A 24 6.82 -10.40 -2.05
C SER A 24 6.31 -9.07 -1.48
N VAL A 25 7.22 -8.23 -1.01
CA VAL A 25 6.92 -6.83 -0.73
C VAL A 25 6.28 -6.24 -1.99
N PRO A 26 5.13 -5.53 -1.87
CA PRO A 26 4.51 -4.91 -3.04
C PRO A 26 5.47 -3.98 -3.75
N GLU A 27 5.47 -4.00 -5.07
CA GLU A 27 6.29 -3.10 -5.87
C GLU A 27 5.76 -1.67 -5.76
N ASN A 28 6.67 -0.71 -5.57
CA ASN A 28 6.29 0.70 -5.51
C ASN A 28 5.88 1.21 -6.90
N THR A 29 4.73 1.88 -6.97
CA THR A 29 4.18 2.49 -8.19
C THR A 29 4.01 4.01 -8.08
N VAL A 30 4.40 4.61 -6.93
CA VAL A 30 4.28 6.03 -6.66
C VAL A 30 5.67 6.57 -6.32
N PHE A 31 6.19 7.46 -7.17
CA PHE A 31 7.52 8.06 -7.04
C PHE A 31 7.45 9.58 -6.89
N SER A 32 6.30 10.18 -7.19
CA SER A 32 6.03 11.61 -7.10
C SER A 32 4.57 11.86 -6.71
N VAL A 33 4.24 13.10 -6.36
CA VAL A 33 2.86 13.53 -6.08
C VAL A 33 1.97 13.36 -7.31
N ASP A 34 2.51 13.58 -8.50
CA ASP A 34 1.77 13.44 -9.76
C ASP A 34 1.32 12.00 -10.04
N ASP A 35 2.03 11.01 -9.47
CA ASP A 35 1.69 9.59 -9.62
C ASP A 35 0.47 9.17 -8.77
N LEU A 36 -0.02 10.02 -7.86
CA LEU A 36 -1.15 9.71 -6.99
C LEU A 36 -2.49 9.61 -7.74
N SER A 37 -2.60 10.27 -8.88
CA SER A 37 -3.81 10.22 -9.71
C SER A 37 -4.10 8.78 -10.16
N GLY A 38 -5.34 8.33 -9.95
CA GLY A 38 -5.78 6.97 -10.27
C GLY A 38 -5.28 5.87 -9.31
N LYS A 39 -4.63 6.24 -8.20
CA LYS A 39 -4.11 5.29 -7.20
C LYS A 39 -5.04 5.13 -6.01
N LYS A 40 -4.75 4.11 -5.19
CA LYS A 40 -5.37 3.94 -3.88
C LYS A 40 -4.50 4.58 -2.82
N ILE A 41 -5.00 5.63 -2.19
CA ILE A 41 -4.28 6.45 -1.21
C ILE A 41 -4.86 6.21 0.17
N GLY A 42 -4.05 5.83 1.13
CA GLY A 42 -4.44 5.73 2.54
C GLY A 42 -4.17 7.03 3.28
N VAL A 43 -5.10 7.43 4.14
CA VAL A 43 -4.96 8.58 5.02
C VAL A 43 -5.48 8.26 6.42
N GLN A 44 -5.04 9.04 7.41
CA GLN A 44 -5.71 9.03 8.70
C GLN A 44 -6.91 9.97 8.64
N LEU A 45 -8.08 9.45 9.01
CA LEU A 45 -9.35 10.18 8.98
C LEU A 45 -9.26 11.51 9.74
N GLY A 46 -9.71 12.59 9.11
CA GLY A 46 -9.83 13.91 9.71
C GLY A 46 -8.51 14.68 9.86
N THR A 47 -7.43 14.23 9.23
CA THR A 47 -6.16 14.95 9.18
C THR A 47 -6.08 15.90 7.99
N THR A 48 -5.06 16.77 7.98
CA THR A 48 -4.78 17.62 6.82
C THR A 48 -4.53 16.78 5.57
N GLY A 49 -3.84 15.63 5.70
CA GLY A 49 -3.63 14.69 4.60
C GLY A 49 -4.94 14.19 3.99
N ASP A 50 -5.94 13.86 4.82
CA ASP A 50 -7.27 13.47 4.34
C ASP A 50 -7.94 14.57 3.52
N THR A 51 -7.87 15.82 4.00
CA THR A 51 -8.43 16.98 3.28
C THR A 51 -7.74 17.19 1.94
N LEU A 52 -6.40 17.16 1.91
CA LEU A 52 -5.61 17.39 0.70
C LEU A 52 -5.86 16.37 -0.41
N VAL A 53 -6.01 15.10 -0.05
CA VAL A 53 -6.23 14.05 -1.07
C VAL A 53 -7.69 13.89 -1.47
N SER A 54 -8.63 14.49 -0.74
CA SER A 54 -10.05 14.42 -1.10
C SER A 54 -10.33 15.02 -2.49
N ASP A 55 -9.58 16.05 -2.88
CA ASP A 55 -9.72 16.66 -4.20
C ASP A 55 -9.39 15.66 -5.34
N TYR A 56 -8.51 14.69 -5.09
CA TYR A 56 -8.18 13.64 -6.07
C TYR A 56 -9.30 12.61 -6.27
N GLU A 57 -10.20 12.43 -5.30
CA GLU A 57 -11.38 11.57 -5.49
C GLU A 57 -12.38 12.19 -6.46
N GLU A 58 -12.43 13.53 -6.51
CA GLU A 58 -13.42 14.28 -7.27
C GLU A 58 -12.93 14.67 -8.68
N ASP A 59 -11.64 14.51 -8.98
CA ASP A 59 -11.02 14.93 -10.24
C ASP A 59 -11.34 14.02 -11.45
N GLY A 60 -12.03 12.91 -11.23
CA GLY A 60 -12.39 11.96 -12.27
C GLY A 60 -11.25 11.02 -12.71
N SER A 61 -10.10 11.05 -12.04
CA SER A 61 -8.94 10.18 -12.32
C SER A 61 -9.14 8.72 -11.93
N GLY A 62 -10.16 8.44 -11.10
CA GLY A 62 -10.39 7.11 -10.53
C GLY A 62 -9.56 6.85 -9.26
N THR A 63 -9.03 7.90 -8.65
CA THR A 63 -8.35 7.83 -7.35
C THR A 63 -9.32 7.36 -6.28
N VAL A 64 -8.86 6.47 -5.41
CA VAL A 64 -9.63 5.97 -4.25
C VAL A 64 -8.89 6.38 -2.99
N VAL A 65 -9.56 7.10 -2.09
CA VAL A 65 -9.01 7.48 -0.79
C VAL A 65 -9.58 6.58 0.30
N GLU A 66 -8.72 5.77 0.90
CA GLU A 66 -9.09 4.89 2.02
C GLU A 66 -8.72 5.56 3.36
N ARG A 67 -9.74 5.78 4.17
CA ARG A 67 -9.62 6.48 5.46
C ARG A 67 -9.51 5.50 6.60
N TYR A 68 -8.43 5.62 7.37
CA TYR A 68 -8.14 4.77 8.53
C TYR A 68 -8.25 5.57 9.82
N ASN A 69 -8.72 4.93 10.88
CA ASN A 69 -8.80 5.58 12.20
C ASN A 69 -7.42 5.87 12.80
N LYS A 70 -6.42 5.07 12.42
CA LYS A 70 -5.02 5.21 12.91
C LYS A 70 -4.04 5.13 11.75
N GLY A 71 -2.98 5.93 11.82
CA GLY A 71 -1.89 5.88 10.84
C GLY A 71 -1.25 4.49 10.71
N ASN A 72 -1.13 3.75 11.81
CA ASN A 72 -0.61 2.37 11.80
C ASN A 72 -1.42 1.44 10.88
N ASP A 73 -2.73 1.59 10.83
CA ASP A 73 -3.59 0.74 10.01
C ASP A 73 -3.39 1.05 8.52
N ALA A 74 -3.21 2.34 8.17
CA ALA A 74 -2.85 2.74 6.81
C ALA A 74 -1.48 2.17 6.40
N ILE A 75 -0.48 2.25 7.26
CA ILE A 75 0.86 1.68 7.00
C ILE A 75 0.79 0.16 6.83
N LEU A 76 -0.01 -0.53 7.64
CA LEU A 76 -0.21 -1.97 7.49
C LEU A 76 -0.87 -2.31 6.14
N ALA A 77 -1.87 -1.55 5.71
CA ALA A 77 -2.52 -1.73 4.42
C ALA A 77 -1.54 -1.50 3.25
N LEU A 78 -0.66 -0.48 3.35
CA LEU A 78 0.40 -0.23 2.38
C LEU A 78 1.36 -1.43 2.27
N LYS A 79 1.83 -1.94 3.38
CA LYS A 79 2.73 -3.12 3.42
C LYS A 79 2.08 -4.40 2.88
N GLN A 80 0.77 -4.52 2.98
CA GLN A 80 -0.01 -5.62 2.42
C GLN A 80 -0.36 -5.44 0.94
N GLY A 81 0.00 -4.31 0.32
CA GLY A 81 -0.33 -4.02 -1.07
C GLY A 81 -1.80 -3.71 -1.32
N LYS A 82 -2.57 -3.36 -0.30
CA LYS A 82 -3.98 -2.99 -0.43
C LYS A 82 -4.17 -1.57 -0.94
N ILE A 83 -3.22 -0.71 -0.65
CA ILE A 83 -3.12 0.69 -1.10
C ILE A 83 -1.74 0.93 -1.69
N ASP A 84 -1.61 1.98 -2.50
CA ASP A 84 -0.39 2.30 -3.25
C ASP A 84 0.49 3.33 -2.51
N ALA A 85 -0.10 4.20 -1.73
CA ALA A 85 0.58 5.25 -0.97
C ALA A 85 -0.17 5.60 0.31
N VAL A 86 0.53 6.24 1.25
CA VAL A 86 -0.06 6.87 2.44
C VAL A 86 0.34 8.33 2.47
N VAL A 87 -0.64 9.21 2.63
CA VAL A 87 -0.43 10.64 2.87
C VAL A 87 -0.64 10.92 4.35
N ILE A 88 0.41 11.36 5.01
CA ILE A 88 0.46 11.53 6.47
C ILE A 88 1.48 12.62 6.82
N ASP A 89 1.35 13.23 8.00
CA ASP A 89 2.29 14.24 8.49
C ASP A 89 3.73 13.71 8.57
N VAL A 90 4.70 14.61 8.37
CA VAL A 90 6.13 14.29 8.29
C VAL A 90 6.65 13.56 9.52
N GLN A 91 6.27 13.99 10.73
CA GLN A 91 6.78 13.39 11.96
C GLN A 91 6.38 11.92 12.14
N PRO A 92 5.08 11.55 12.05
CA PRO A 92 4.70 10.14 12.04
C PRO A 92 5.30 9.38 10.85
N ALA A 93 5.39 9.97 9.65
CA ALA A 93 6.03 9.32 8.51
C ALA A 93 7.48 8.93 8.82
N GLN A 94 8.28 9.85 9.39
CA GLN A 94 9.65 9.59 9.81
C GLN A 94 9.76 8.46 10.86
N SER A 95 8.79 8.38 11.77
CA SER A 95 8.75 7.31 12.76
C SER A 95 8.47 5.96 12.13
N PHE A 96 7.57 5.90 11.16
CA PHE A 96 7.24 4.67 10.44
C PHE A 96 8.39 4.14 9.60
N VAL A 97 9.11 4.98 8.87
CA VAL A 97 10.24 4.52 8.04
C VAL A 97 11.44 4.08 8.88
N LYS A 98 11.62 4.59 10.10
CA LYS A 98 12.66 4.10 11.03
C LYS A 98 12.44 2.65 11.44
N THR A 99 11.21 2.22 11.55
CA THR A 99 10.84 0.87 12.00
C THR A 99 10.44 -0.07 10.88
N ASN A 100 10.29 0.44 9.65
CA ASN A 100 9.91 -0.31 8.47
C ASN A 100 10.85 0.06 7.32
N SER A 101 11.94 -0.68 7.17
CA SER A 101 13.00 -0.41 6.18
C SER A 101 12.54 -0.54 4.72
N GLU A 102 11.40 -1.20 4.50
CA GLU A 102 10.75 -1.33 3.19
C GLU A 102 9.98 -0.08 2.76
N LEU A 103 9.76 0.87 3.67
CA LEU A 103 9.06 2.12 3.40
C LEU A 103 10.04 3.25 3.10
N MET A 104 9.61 4.19 2.27
CA MET A 104 10.33 5.42 1.97
C MET A 104 9.40 6.62 2.06
N ILE A 105 9.97 7.77 2.37
CA ILE A 105 9.28 9.06 2.28
C ILE A 105 9.65 9.68 0.93
N LEU A 106 8.66 10.12 0.16
CA LEU A 106 8.90 10.94 -1.02
C LEU A 106 9.33 12.34 -0.56
N HIS A 107 10.38 12.89 -1.17
CA HIS A 107 10.93 14.21 -0.84
C HIS A 107 10.18 15.36 -1.53
N GLU A 108 8.90 15.16 -1.81
CA GLU A 108 8.03 16.17 -2.38
C GLU A 108 7.00 16.61 -1.35
N GLU A 109 6.86 17.92 -1.19
CA GLU A 109 5.84 18.50 -0.33
C GLU A 109 4.51 18.54 -1.09
N PHE A 110 3.45 18.07 -0.45
CA PHE A 110 2.11 18.06 -1.03
C PHE A 110 1.53 19.46 -1.19
N VAL A 111 2.00 20.43 -0.42
CA VAL A 111 1.59 21.82 -0.45
C VAL A 111 2.80 22.71 -0.17
N THR A 112 3.07 23.64 -1.07
CA THR A 112 4.11 24.66 -0.92
C THR A 112 3.56 25.88 -0.16
N GLU A 113 2.81 25.68 0.91
CA GLU A 113 2.40 26.79 1.75
C GLU A 113 2.95 26.58 3.15
N ASP A 114 3.64 27.64 3.64
CA ASP A 114 4.17 27.79 4.99
C ASP A 114 3.08 27.60 6.05
N TYR A 115 2.79 26.36 6.40
CA TYR A 115 2.22 26.08 7.69
C TYR A 115 3.38 26.02 8.68
N ALA A 116 3.77 27.20 9.16
CA ALA A 116 4.51 27.31 10.39
C ALA A 116 3.62 26.69 11.48
N MET A 117 3.87 25.44 11.83
CA MET A 117 3.32 24.89 13.04
C MET A 117 4.19 25.32 14.19
N CYS A 118 3.57 26.17 15.01
CA CYS A 118 4.07 26.46 16.37
C CYS A 118 3.87 25.24 17.25
#